data_853fb8d0a6d010e30d1d2951a7bb63db
#
_entry.id   853fb8d0a6d010e30d1d2951a7bb63db
#
_cell.length_a   1.000
_cell.length_b   1.000
_cell.length_c   1.000
_cell.angle_alpha   90.00
_cell.angle_beta   90.00
_cell.angle_gamma   90.00
#
_symmetry.space_group_name_H-M   'P 1'
#
loop_
_entity.id
_entity.type
_entity.pdbx_description
1 polymer ?
#
loop_
_entity_poly.entity_id
_entity_poly.type
_entity_poly.pdbx_seq_one_letter_code
_entity_poly.pdbx_strand_id
1 'polypeptide(L)'
;MKAARPYPRITITPKGERTLTGGHPWVYEGEVLELSDPVEDGALVDVVSRKGSWLGCGFYNSASKIRVRVVTRNANDDPSGDAFWARRLRYAWDYRKAVMGETDSRCCRIIFGEADGFPGLTVDRFESVLVAQVLSLGMERLKARLFPLLADMLRQDGQDIRGIYERNDAALREREGMTQSKGWFPLPGETPPERTDVDITENGIVYTVDFENGQKTGFFLDQKYNRLAVAKLARGRTVLDCFTHTGSFALNAAKGGAKRVTAVDVSEFAVQCAAENARRNGLDGVMDCVCANVFDLLPQLAEQPRTYDFIILDPPAFTKSRKTIHNAMTGYKEINYRAMKLLPRGGYLATCSCSHFASEELFVKMLRDAARDAGVQLRQIEARQQCADHPILWGVEETNYLKFFIFQVV
;
A
#
# COMPACT_ATOMS: atom_id res chain seq x y z
N MET A 1 -28.71 -29.07 18.14
CA MET A 1 -29.04 -27.64 17.94
C MET A 1 -27.72 -26.87 18.02
N LYS A 2 -27.38 -26.04 17.02
CA LYS A 2 -26.21 -25.13 17.16
C LYS A 2 -26.52 -24.17 18.31
N ALA A 3 -25.58 -23.98 19.23
CA ALA A 3 -25.68 -22.97 20.29
C ALA A 3 -26.00 -21.61 19.68
N ALA A 4 -26.90 -20.85 20.29
CA ALA A 4 -27.19 -19.49 19.87
C ALA A 4 -25.91 -18.66 20.02
N ARG A 5 -25.56 -17.92 19.01
CA ARG A 5 -24.39 -17.01 19.07
C ARG A 5 -24.69 -15.86 20.03
N PRO A 6 -23.69 -15.43 20.84
CA PRO A 6 -23.95 -14.46 21.91
C PRO A 6 -23.98 -13.00 21.43
N TYR A 7 -23.87 -12.75 20.10
CA TYR A 7 -23.73 -11.41 19.57
C TYR A 7 -25.07 -10.77 19.22
N PRO A 8 -25.27 -9.47 19.48
CA PRO A 8 -26.40 -8.70 18.96
C PRO A 8 -26.49 -8.84 17.43
N ARG A 9 -27.72 -8.77 16.90
CA ARG A 9 -27.97 -8.95 15.47
C ARG A 9 -28.21 -7.63 14.79
N ILE A 10 -27.59 -7.45 13.61
CA ILE A 10 -27.86 -6.36 12.70
C ILE A 10 -28.50 -6.91 11.42
N THR A 11 -29.72 -6.47 11.14
CA THR A 11 -30.47 -6.85 9.94
C THR A 11 -30.13 -5.90 8.81
N ILE A 12 -29.79 -6.44 7.62
CA ILE A 12 -29.39 -5.64 6.47
C ILE A 12 -30.33 -5.76 5.28
N THR A 13 -30.20 -4.78 4.37
CA THR A 13 -30.98 -4.73 3.13
C THR A 13 -30.58 -5.86 2.17
N PRO A 14 -31.45 -6.22 1.19
CA PRO A 14 -31.09 -7.16 0.13
C PRO A 14 -29.89 -6.73 -0.71
N LYS A 15 -29.58 -5.41 -0.78
CA LYS A 15 -28.37 -4.90 -1.43
C LYS A 15 -27.15 -5.28 -0.61
N GLY A 16 -27.12 -5.00 0.69
CA GLY A 16 -26.03 -5.39 1.59
C GLY A 16 -25.82 -6.90 1.62
N GLU A 17 -26.91 -7.70 1.62
CA GLU A 17 -26.83 -9.15 1.50
C GLU A 17 -26.09 -9.59 0.24
N ARG A 18 -26.41 -9.03 -0.94
CA ARG A 18 -25.70 -9.33 -2.20
C ARG A 18 -24.21 -8.94 -2.13
N THR A 19 -23.91 -7.77 -1.55
CA THR A 19 -22.54 -7.31 -1.36
C THR A 19 -21.73 -8.29 -0.51
N LEU A 20 -22.26 -8.70 0.65
CA LEU A 20 -21.59 -9.67 1.52
C LEU A 20 -21.47 -11.05 0.87
N THR A 21 -22.52 -11.54 0.22
CA THR A 21 -22.47 -12.85 -0.46
C THR A 21 -21.53 -12.85 -1.65
N GLY A 22 -21.32 -11.69 -2.30
CA GLY A 22 -20.32 -11.45 -3.34
C GLY A 22 -18.88 -11.42 -2.82
N GLY A 23 -18.65 -11.44 -1.50
CA GLY A 23 -17.32 -11.50 -0.89
C GLY A 23 -16.84 -10.20 -0.27
N HIS A 24 -17.52 -9.07 -0.47
CA HIS A 24 -17.10 -7.79 0.11
C HIS A 24 -17.49 -7.74 1.60
N PRO A 25 -16.56 -7.40 2.53
CA PRO A 25 -16.78 -7.54 3.97
C PRO A 25 -17.44 -6.34 4.64
N TRP A 26 -17.88 -5.32 3.89
CA TRP A 26 -18.42 -4.09 4.47
C TRP A 26 -19.95 -4.02 4.36
N VAL A 27 -20.57 -3.61 5.47
CA VAL A 27 -21.97 -3.18 5.50
C VAL A 27 -21.98 -1.66 5.70
N TYR A 28 -22.53 -0.94 4.75
CA TYR A 28 -22.63 0.51 4.84
C TYR A 28 -23.84 0.96 5.67
N GLU A 29 -23.77 2.19 6.20
CA GLU A 29 -24.84 2.83 6.99
C GLU A 29 -26.22 2.69 6.34
N GLY A 30 -26.36 3.02 5.05
CA GLY A 30 -27.60 2.94 4.29
C GLY A 30 -28.08 1.51 3.99
N GLU A 31 -27.34 0.49 4.39
CA GLU A 31 -27.69 -0.92 4.22
C GLU A 31 -28.22 -1.56 5.51
N VAL A 32 -28.17 -0.85 6.64
CA VAL A 32 -28.69 -1.30 7.93
C VAL A 32 -30.19 -1.02 8.01
N LEU A 33 -30.97 -2.02 8.39
CA LEU A 33 -32.43 -1.92 8.61
C LEU A 33 -32.76 -1.82 10.09
N GLU A 34 -32.15 -2.69 10.92
CA GLU A 34 -32.49 -2.83 12.31
C GLU A 34 -31.29 -3.37 13.10
N LEU A 35 -31.20 -2.99 14.36
CA LEU A 35 -30.30 -3.51 15.36
C LEU A 35 -31.11 -4.10 16.50
N SER A 36 -30.89 -5.38 16.85
CA SER A 36 -31.73 -6.08 17.86
C SER A 36 -31.64 -5.49 19.27
N ASP A 37 -30.46 -4.98 19.61
CA ASP A 37 -30.13 -4.44 20.94
C ASP A 37 -29.18 -3.27 20.79
N PRO A 38 -29.08 -2.35 21.78
CA PRO A 38 -28.02 -1.35 21.80
C PRO A 38 -26.64 -2.01 21.77
N VAL A 39 -25.76 -1.55 20.89
CA VAL A 39 -24.40 -2.10 20.70
C VAL A 39 -23.38 -1.00 20.92
N GLU A 40 -22.38 -1.30 21.70
CA GLU A 40 -21.23 -0.43 21.90
C GLU A 40 -20.34 -0.41 20.63
N ASP A 41 -19.90 0.77 20.22
CA ASP A 41 -19.01 0.92 19.08
C ASP A 41 -17.71 0.10 19.25
N GLY A 42 -17.32 -0.64 18.24
CA GLY A 42 -16.19 -1.58 18.27
C GLY A 42 -16.54 -2.98 18.77
N ALA A 43 -17.78 -3.23 19.22
CA ALA A 43 -18.21 -4.57 19.62
C ALA A 43 -18.55 -5.46 18.41
N LEU A 44 -18.55 -6.78 18.63
CA LEU A 44 -18.95 -7.79 17.64
C LEU A 44 -20.46 -7.86 17.50
N VAL A 45 -20.93 -7.94 16.25
CA VAL A 45 -22.34 -8.19 15.89
C VAL A 45 -22.44 -9.29 14.86
N ASP A 46 -23.55 -10.03 14.91
CA ASP A 46 -23.94 -10.97 13.85
C ASP A 46 -24.77 -10.24 12.79
N VAL A 47 -24.33 -10.31 11.54
CA VAL A 47 -25.05 -9.74 10.40
C VAL A 47 -26.04 -10.78 9.86
N VAL A 48 -27.31 -10.38 9.74
CA VAL A 48 -28.36 -11.25 9.24
C VAL A 48 -29.11 -10.61 8.07
N SER A 49 -29.61 -11.43 7.17
CA SER A 49 -30.49 -10.98 6.10
C SER A 49 -31.86 -10.61 6.64
N ARG A 50 -32.67 -9.91 5.83
CA ARG A 50 -34.07 -9.60 6.16
C ARG A 50 -34.94 -10.84 6.46
N LYS A 51 -34.52 -12.01 5.97
CA LYS A 51 -35.17 -13.29 6.23
C LYS A 51 -34.62 -14.02 7.45
N GLY A 52 -33.67 -13.40 8.20
CA GLY A 52 -33.05 -13.99 9.38
C GLY A 52 -31.89 -14.94 9.09
N SER A 53 -31.45 -15.10 7.82
CA SER A 53 -30.29 -15.91 7.50
C SER A 53 -29.02 -15.23 8.01
N TRP A 54 -28.16 -15.96 8.71
CA TRP A 54 -26.87 -15.45 9.17
C TRP A 54 -25.90 -15.30 7.99
N LEU A 55 -25.23 -14.14 7.88
CA LEU A 55 -24.35 -13.76 6.77
C LEU A 55 -22.89 -13.60 7.20
N GLY A 56 -22.64 -13.31 8.47
CA GLY A 56 -21.29 -13.11 8.99
C GLY A 56 -21.30 -12.49 10.38
N CYS A 57 -20.11 -12.36 10.98
CA CYS A 57 -19.88 -11.65 12.23
C CYS A 57 -18.78 -10.62 12.03
N GLY A 58 -18.91 -9.43 12.61
CA GLY A 58 -17.96 -8.35 12.43
C GLY A 58 -18.08 -7.25 13.47
N PHE A 59 -17.18 -6.25 13.38
CA PHE A 59 -17.17 -5.12 14.28
C PHE A 59 -18.12 -4.01 13.84
N TYR A 60 -18.96 -3.57 14.76
CA TYR A 60 -19.89 -2.46 14.60
C TYR A 60 -19.24 -1.11 14.94
N ASN A 61 -19.60 -0.05 14.21
CA ASN A 61 -19.20 1.32 14.54
C ASN A 61 -20.28 2.31 14.06
N SER A 62 -20.92 3.02 15.00
CA SER A 62 -21.98 3.99 14.71
C SER A 62 -21.46 5.31 14.11
N ALA A 63 -20.19 5.65 14.32
CA ALA A 63 -19.57 6.84 13.75
C ALA A 63 -19.14 6.64 12.27
N SER A 64 -18.87 5.39 11.87
CA SER A 64 -18.36 5.07 10.53
C SER A 64 -19.47 4.96 9.49
N LYS A 65 -19.20 5.39 8.27
CA LYS A 65 -20.06 5.04 7.11
C LYS A 65 -20.04 3.55 6.79
N ILE A 66 -18.95 2.84 7.12
CA ILE A 66 -18.87 1.38 7.08
C ILE A 66 -19.36 0.88 8.45
N ARG A 67 -20.63 0.66 8.55
CA ARG A 67 -21.33 0.37 9.80
C ARG A 67 -20.89 -0.95 10.43
N VAL A 68 -20.61 -1.96 9.61
CA VAL A 68 -20.04 -3.24 10.07
C VAL A 68 -18.90 -3.65 9.15
N ARG A 69 -17.79 -4.04 9.75
CA ARG A 69 -16.66 -4.70 9.07
C ARG A 69 -16.66 -6.17 9.45
N VAL A 70 -17.14 -7.01 8.53
CA VAL A 70 -17.28 -8.45 8.73
C VAL A 70 -15.89 -9.09 8.78
N VAL A 71 -15.62 -9.84 9.84
CA VAL A 71 -14.35 -10.54 10.05
C VAL A 71 -14.44 -12.04 9.78
N THR A 72 -15.64 -12.64 9.86
CA THR A 72 -15.84 -14.05 9.48
C THR A 72 -17.21 -14.28 8.89
N ARG A 73 -17.26 -15.22 7.95
CA ARG A 73 -18.49 -15.77 7.34
C ARG A 73 -18.63 -17.25 7.65
N ASN A 74 -17.82 -17.79 8.54
CA ASN A 74 -17.92 -19.14 9.05
C ASN A 74 -18.61 -19.11 10.42
N ALA A 75 -19.80 -19.68 10.51
CA ALA A 75 -20.60 -19.67 11.73
C ALA A 75 -19.96 -20.47 12.89
N ASN A 76 -18.94 -21.26 12.62
CA ASN A 76 -18.21 -22.01 13.65
C ASN A 76 -17.03 -21.21 14.25
N ASP A 77 -16.68 -20.06 13.64
CA ASP A 77 -15.63 -19.19 14.16
C ASP A 77 -16.15 -18.37 15.34
N ASP A 78 -15.27 -18.18 16.31
CA ASP A 78 -15.48 -17.29 17.45
C ASP A 78 -14.45 -16.15 17.46
N PRO A 79 -14.80 -14.96 16.89
CA PRO A 79 -13.91 -13.81 16.89
C PRO A 79 -13.64 -13.17 18.26
N SER A 80 -14.32 -13.59 19.32
CA SER A 80 -14.04 -13.12 20.68
C SER A 80 -12.80 -13.77 21.28
N GLY A 81 -12.42 -14.97 20.79
CA GLY A 81 -11.31 -15.77 21.32
C GLY A 81 -9.97 -15.49 20.62
N ASP A 82 -8.86 -15.59 21.39
CA ASP A 82 -7.51 -15.43 20.87
C ASP A 82 -7.13 -16.48 19.81
N ALA A 83 -7.64 -17.70 19.94
CA ALA A 83 -7.37 -18.79 19.00
C ALA A 83 -7.80 -18.45 17.55
N PHE A 84 -8.89 -17.69 17.38
CA PHE A 84 -9.32 -17.21 16.07
C PHE A 84 -8.29 -16.26 15.46
N TRP A 85 -7.83 -15.28 16.22
CA TRP A 85 -6.87 -14.28 15.76
C TRP A 85 -5.47 -14.86 15.58
N ALA A 86 -5.00 -15.71 16.48
CA ALA A 86 -3.73 -16.40 16.35
C ALA A 86 -3.67 -17.23 15.05
N ARG A 87 -4.74 -17.97 14.72
CA ARG A 87 -4.85 -18.72 13.46
C ARG A 87 -4.79 -17.78 12.24
N ARG A 88 -5.44 -16.63 12.26
CA ARG A 88 -5.40 -15.64 11.16
C ARG A 88 -4.04 -14.99 11.00
N LEU A 89 -3.40 -14.63 12.11
CA LEU A 89 -2.02 -14.12 12.10
C LEU A 89 -1.09 -15.16 11.46
N ARG A 90 -1.25 -16.44 11.83
CA ARG A 90 -0.46 -17.52 11.24
C ARG A 90 -0.69 -17.63 9.72
N TYR A 91 -1.92 -17.56 9.25
CA TYR A 91 -2.23 -17.58 7.81
C TYR A 91 -1.61 -16.40 7.07
N ALA A 92 -1.69 -15.20 7.62
CA ALA A 92 -1.08 -14.01 7.01
C ALA A 92 0.44 -14.14 6.91
N TRP A 93 1.10 -14.63 7.97
CA TRP A 93 2.54 -14.84 7.99
C TRP A 93 2.99 -15.99 7.06
N ASP A 94 2.31 -17.12 7.09
CA ASP A 94 2.63 -18.27 6.23
C ASP A 94 2.46 -17.91 4.74
N TYR A 95 1.47 -17.10 4.41
CA TYR A 95 1.33 -16.54 3.07
C TYR A 95 2.56 -15.72 2.68
N ARG A 96 3.05 -14.79 3.54
CA ARG A 96 4.25 -13.98 3.23
C ARG A 96 5.48 -14.84 3.05
N LYS A 97 5.68 -15.84 3.90
CA LYS A 97 6.79 -16.79 3.72
C LYS A 97 6.74 -17.49 2.36
N ALA A 98 5.54 -17.87 1.92
CA ALA A 98 5.36 -18.57 0.65
C ALA A 98 5.60 -17.68 -0.57
N VAL A 99 5.10 -16.42 -0.56
CA VAL A 99 5.14 -15.55 -1.74
C VAL A 99 6.34 -14.63 -1.82
N MET A 100 7.01 -14.33 -0.67
CA MET A 100 8.17 -13.42 -0.60
C MET A 100 9.50 -14.16 -0.47
N GLY A 101 9.50 -15.38 0.03
CA GLY A 101 10.71 -16.09 0.41
C GLY A 101 11.34 -15.52 1.69
N GLU A 102 12.42 -16.15 2.14
CA GLU A 102 13.04 -15.87 3.45
C GLU A 102 13.64 -14.46 3.54
N THR A 103 14.40 -14.07 2.53
CA THR A 103 15.08 -12.75 2.51
C THR A 103 14.09 -11.61 2.45
N ASP A 104 13.14 -11.67 1.51
CA ASP A 104 12.20 -10.57 1.27
C ASP A 104 11.13 -10.45 2.36
N SER A 105 10.84 -11.52 3.11
CA SER A 105 9.91 -11.50 4.24
C SER A 105 10.42 -10.71 5.46
N ARG A 106 11.71 -10.36 5.49
CA ARG A 106 12.28 -9.45 6.51
C ARG A 106 11.87 -7.99 6.32
N CYS A 107 11.46 -7.63 5.09
CA CYS A 107 10.97 -6.30 4.75
C CYS A 107 9.74 -6.44 3.86
N CYS A 108 8.56 -6.59 4.47
CA CYS A 108 7.30 -6.85 3.78
C CYS A 108 6.08 -6.39 4.59
N ARG A 109 4.95 -6.25 3.93
CA ARG A 109 3.66 -6.07 4.59
C ARG A 109 3.16 -7.40 5.14
N ILE A 110 3.08 -7.55 6.47
CA ILE A 110 2.61 -8.77 7.13
C ILE A 110 1.08 -8.85 7.14
N ILE A 111 0.40 -7.72 7.35
CA ILE A 111 -1.07 -7.63 7.37
C ILE A 111 -1.51 -6.54 6.41
N PHE A 112 -2.40 -6.89 5.49
CA PHE A 112 -3.00 -5.98 4.52
C PHE A 112 -4.52 -5.95 4.65
N GLY A 113 -5.02 -5.38 5.74
CA GLY A 113 -6.41 -5.07 5.97
C GLY A 113 -7.39 -6.21 5.68
N GLU A 114 -8.37 -5.89 4.88
CA GLU A 114 -9.44 -6.79 4.47
C GLU A 114 -8.93 -8.04 3.74
N ALA A 115 -7.83 -7.92 3.00
CA ALA A 115 -7.26 -9.03 2.25
C ALA A 115 -6.74 -10.17 3.14
N ASP A 116 -6.34 -9.84 4.38
CA ASP A 116 -5.91 -10.82 5.39
C ASP A 116 -6.99 -11.05 6.47
N GLY A 117 -8.14 -10.39 6.34
CA GLY A 117 -9.23 -10.49 7.28
C GLY A 117 -9.03 -9.73 8.59
N PHE A 118 -8.23 -8.65 8.55
CA PHE A 118 -8.02 -7.68 9.63
C PHE A 118 -8.48 -6.30 9.16
N PRO A 119 -9.79 -6.05 9.03
CA PRO A 119 -10.30 -4.87 8.35
C PRO A 119 -9.81 -3.57 8.98
N GLY A 120 -9.13 -2.76 8.16
CA GLY A 120 -8.58 -1.48 8.57
C GLY A 120 -7.27 -1.58 9.39
N LEU A 121 -6.62 -2.73 9.46
CA LEU A 121 -5.29 -2.89 10.06
C LEU A 121 -4.25 -3.15 8.96
N THR A 122 -3.19 -2.35 8.97
CA THR A 122 -1.99 -2.60 8.18
C THR A 122 -0.80 -2.79 9.11
N VAL A 123 0.03 -3.79 8.85
CA VAL A 123 1.29 -3.99 9.58
C VAL A 123 2.41 -4.25 8.58
N ASP A 124 3.37 -3.35 8.53
CA ASP A 124 4.60 -3.49 7.76
C ASP A 124 5.75 -3.94 8.66
N ARG A 125 6.58 -4.81 8.16
CA ARG A 125 7.81 -5.25 8.83
C ARG A 125 9.01 -4.60 8.16
N PHE A 126 9.85 -3.98 8.96
CA PHE A 126 11.15 -3.46 8.59
C PHE A 126 12.19 -4.10 9.51
N GLU A 127 12.78 -5.21 9.06
CA GLU A 127 13.74 -6.05 9.82
C GLU A 127 13.17 -6.47 11.18
N SER A 128 13.64 -5.85 12.26
CA SER A 128 13.22 -6.15 13.62
C SER A 128 12.08 -5.28 14.18
N VAL A 129 11.55 -4.37 13.38
CA VAL A 129 10.47 -3.46 13.78
C VAL A 129 9.21 -3.72 12.97
N LEU A 130 8.09 -3.78 13.66
CA LEU A 130 6.77 -3.75 13.02
C LEU A 130 6.20 -2.34 13.08
N VAL A 131 5.67 -1.85 11.97
CA VAL A 131 4.99 -0.55 11.91
C VAL A 131 3.53 -0.78 11.58
N ALA A 132 2.65 -0.46 12.53
CA ALA A 132 1.23 -0.71 12.45
C ALA A 132 0.44 0.58 12.20
N GLN A 133 -0.58 0.50 11.34
CA GLN A 133 -1.58 1.54 11.19
C GLN A 133 -2.97 0.95 11.41
N VAL A 134 -3.71 1.49 12.39
CA VAL A 134 -5.04 1.02 12.78
C VAL A 134 -6.08 2.05 12.37
N LEU A 135 -6.93 1.71 11.39
CA LEU A 135 -7.91 2.62 10.78
C LEU A 135 -9.37 2.18 11.02
N SER A 136 -9.62 1.22 11.92
CA SER A 136 -10.97 0.83 12.31
C SER A 136 -11.07 0.63 13.81
N LEU A 137 -12.21 1.02 14.40
CA LEU A 137 -12.42 1.00 15.84
C LEU A 137 -12.39 -0.42 16.43
N GLY A 138 -12.89 -1.42 15.69
CA GLY A 138 -12.82 -2.81 16.14
C GLY A 138 -11.39 -3.30 16.28
N MET A 139 -10.49 -2.98 15.32
CA MET A 139 -9.07 -3.31 15.42
C MET A 139 -8.37 -2.48 16.51
N GLU A 140 -8.77 -1.23 16.71
CA GLU A 140 -8.24 -0.39 17.80
C GLU A 140 -8.47 -1.03 19.16
N ARG A 141 -9.69 -1.53 19.42
CA ARG A 141 -10.02 -2.23 20.67
C ARG A 141 -9.31 -3.58 20.81
N LEU A 142 -9.07 -4.22 19.67
CA LEU A 142 -8.45 -5.54 19.64
C LEU A 142 -6.92 -5.48 19.75
N LYS A 143 -6.27 -4.39 19.36
CA LYS A 143 -4.81 -4.31 19.23
C LYS A 143 -4.03 -4.69 20.49
N ALA A 144 -4.57 -4.38 21.67
CA ALA A 144 -3.93 -4.72 22.96
C ALA A 144 -3.74 -6.24 23.15
N ARG A 145 -4.58 -7.05 22.52
CA ARG A 145 -4.47 -8.52 22.48
C ARG A 145 -3.73 -9.00 21.25
N LEU A 146 -3.99 -8.38 20.10
CA LEU A 146 -3.50 -8.82 18.80
C LEU A 146 -2.00 -8.58 18.61
N PHE A 147 -1.47 -7.44 19.06
CA PHE A 147 -0.06 -7.09 18.86
C PHE A 147 0.90 -7.99 19.65
N PRO A 148 0.67 -8.32 20.94
CA PRO A 148 1.46 -9.33 21.60
C PRO A 148 1.41 -10.70 20.92
N LEU A 149 0.21 -11.17 20.51
CA LEU A 149 0.08 -12.43 19.76
C LEU A 149 0.87 -12.43 18.45
N LEU A 150 0.91 -11.31 17.74
CA LEU A 150 1.68 -11.16 16.50
C LEU A 150 3.19 -11.23 16.78
N ALA A 151 3.68 -10.45 17.76
CA ALA A 151 5.09 -10.43 18.12
C ALA A 151 5.58 -11.81 18.59
N ASP A 152 4.83 -12.46 19.45
CA ASP A 152 5.15 -13.78 19.98
C ASP A 152 5.15 -14.85 18.88
N MET A 153 4.17 -14.82 17.98
CA MET A 153 4.09 -15.74 16.86
C MET A 153 5.31 -15.63 15.94
N LEU A 154 5.72 -14.39 15.62
CA LEU A 154 6.89 -14.14 14.76
C LEU A 154 8.19 -14.59 15.46
N ARG A 155 8.35 -14.31 16.75
CA ARG A 155 9.50 -14.75 17.55
C ARG A 155 9.59 -16.26 17.67
N GLN A 156 8.47 -16.94 17.86
CA GLN A 156 8.40 -18.41 17.87
C GLN A 156 8.81 -19.01 16.51
N ASP A 157 8.61 -18.26 15.44
CA ASP A 157 9.04 -18.62 14.07
C ASP A 157 10.50 -18.16 13.78
N GLY A 158 11.25 -17.79 14.82
CA GLY A 158 12.68 -17.42 14.74
C GLY A 158 12.94 -15.99 14.24
N GLN A 159 11.92 -15.13 14.22
CA GLN A 159 12.09 -13.75 13.77
C GLN A 159 12.52 -12.84 14.92
N ASP A 160 13.54 -11.99 14.70
CA ASP A 160 13.94 -10.95 15.66
C ASP A 160 12.95 -9.78 15.58
N ILE A 161 11.98 -9.71 16.49
CA ILE A 161 11.04 -8.59 16.61
C ILE A 161 11.27 -7.88 17.93
N ARG A 162 11.65 -6.58 17.85
CA ARG A 162 12.04 -5.74 19.00
C ARG A 162 11.00 -4.73 19.41
N GLY A 163 9.99 -4.48 18.59
CA GLY A 163 8.92 -3.54 18.93
C GLY A 163 7.91 -3.35 17.81
N ILE A 164 6.80 -2.72 18.20
CA ILE A 164 5.71 -2.34 17.31
C ILE A 164 5.53 -0.82 17.42
N TYR A 165 5.70 -0.10 16.33
CA TYR A 165 5.46 1.34 16.27
C TYR A 165 4.10 1.62 15.60
N GLU A 166 3.27 2.46 16.20
CA GLU A 166 1.97 2.85 15.65
C GLU A 166 2.07 4.15 14.85
N ARG A 167 1.63 4.11 13.59
CA ARG A 167 1.46 5.26 12.69
C ARG A 167 -0.03 5.56 12.52
N ASN A 168 -0.64 5.93 13.63
CA ASN A 168 -2.06 6.26 13.73
C ASN A 168 -2.34 7.77 13.53
N ASP A 169 -1.41 8.52 12.93
CA ASP A 169 -1.48 9.93 12.57
C ASP A 169 -2.24 10.20 11.26
N ALA A 170 -3.24 9.37 10.95
CA ALA A 170 -4.06 9.47 9.75
C ALA A 170 -5.43 10.11 10.05
N ALA A 171 -5.78 11.18 9.31
CA ALA A 171 -7.07 11.88 9.44
C ALA A 171 -8.31 10.97 9.20
N LEU A 172 -8.12 9.80 8.57
CA LEU A 172 -9.20 8.84 8.39
C LEU A 172 -9.72 8.28 9.72
N ARG A 173 -8.88 8.24 10.77
CA ARG A 173 -9.26 7.77 12.10
C ARG A 173 -10.40 8.60 12.72
N GLU A 174 -10.39 9.92 12.48
CA GLU A 174 -11.44 10.82 12.99
C GLU A 174 -12.83 10.46 12.45
N ARG A 175 -12.89 9.95 11.21
CA ARG A 175 -14.16 9.46 10.60
C ARG A 175 -14.65 8.15 11.21
N GLU A 176 -13.80 7.45 11.92
CA GLU A 176 -14.11 6.22 12.66
C GLU A 176 -14.34 6.51 14.16
N GLY A 177 -14.34 7.79 14.58
CA GLY A 177 -14.50 8.21 15.98
C GLY A 177 -13.26 8.02 16.83
N MET A 178 -12.06 7.93 16.21
CA MET A 178 -10.78 7.72 16.89
C MET A 178 -9.89 8.95 16.79
N THR A 179 -9.05 9.17 17.81
CA THR A 179 -8.02 10.21 17.81
C THR A 179 -6.79 9.77 17.01
N GLN A 180 -6.07 10.75 16.47
CA GLN A 180 -4.76 10.52 15.87
C GLN A 180 -3.69 10.35 16.96
N SER A 181 -2.73 9.46 16.71
CA SER A 181 -1.58 9.23 17.59
C SER A 181 -0.43 8.59 16.83
N LYS A 182 0.80 8.69 17.33
CA LYS A 182 1.94 7.89 16.90
C LYS A 182 2.87 7.62 18.07
N GLY A 183 3.59 6.49 18.01
CA GLY A 183 4.52 6.11 19.06
C GLY A 183 4.68 4.60 19.17
N TRP A 184 5.55 4.18 20.06
CA TRP A 184 5.74 2.77 20.36
C TRP A 184 4.51 2.19 21.09
N PHE A 185 4.05 1.04 20.61
CA PHE A 185 3.06 0.25 21.34
C PHE A 185 3.75 -0.43 22.54
N PRO A 186 3.20 -0.30 23.77
CA PRO A 186 3.78 -0.90 24.97
C PRO A 186 3.57 -2.42 24.98
N LEU A 187 4.55 -3.18 24.50
CA LEU A 187 4.54 -4.64 24.65
C LEU A 187 4.77 -5.01 26.11
N PRO A 188 4.02 -5.97 26.67
CA PRO A 188 4.12 -6.34 28.08
C PRO A 188 5.52 -6.77 28.49
N GLY A 189 6.12 -6.08 29.49
CA GLY A 189 7.44 -6.41 30.03
C GLY A 189 8.62 -6.02 29.15
N GLU A 190 8.42 -5.25 28.07
CA GLU A 190 9.46 -4.86 27.13
C GLU A 190 9.71 -3.37 27.13
N THR A 191 10.98 -3.00 26.91
CA THR A 191 11.38 -1.61 26.65
C THR A 191 11.51 -1.43 25.13
N PRO A 192 10.82 -0.46 24.52
CA PRO A 192 10.91 -0.24 23.09
C PRO A 192 12.31 0.26 22.70
N PRO A 193 12.73 0.09 21.43
CA PRO A 193 13.96 0.67 20.90
C PRO A 193 13.98 2.20 21.06
N GLU A 194 15.16 2.77 21.26
CA GLU A 194 15.33 4.24 21.37
C GLU A 194 15.16 4.93 19.99
N ARG A 195 15.58 4.26 18.91
CA ARG A 195 15.54 4.81 17.56
C ARG A 195 14.19 4.54 16.89
N THR A 196 13.75 5.50 16.08
CA THR A 196 12.54 5.44 15.25
C THR A 196 12.87 5.27 13.76
N ASP A 197 14.07 4.81 13.46
CA ASP A 197 14.55 4.44 12.13
C ASP A 197 15.22 3.07 12.14
N VAL A 198 15.27 2.43 11.00
CA VAL A 198 15.91 1.12 10.81
C VAL A 198 16.50 1.00 9.41
N ASP A 199 17.66 0.36 9.31
CA ASP A 199 18.22 0.02 8.03
C ASP A 199 17.59 -1.27 7.50
N ILE A 200 17.12 -1.21 6.25
CA ILE A 200 16.57 -2.35 5.52
C ILE A 200 17.41 -2.66 4.29
N THR A 201 17.31 -3.89 3.81
CA THR A 201 17.86 -4.26 2.50
C THR A 201 16.74 -4.70 1.57
N GLU A 202 16.58 -4.01 0.44
CA GLU A 202 15.66 -4.38 -0.62
C GLU A 202 16.39 -4.44 -1.96
N ASN A 203 16.26 -5.55 -2.69
CA ASN A 203 16.94 -5.76 -3.98
C ASN A 203 18.47 -5.57 -3.89
N GLY A 204 19.06 -5.85 -2.73
CA GLY A 204 20.47 -5.66 -2.43
C GLY A 204 20.89 -4.19 -2.26
N ILE A 205 19.97 -3.27 -2.06
CA ILE A 205 20.18 -1.86 -1.75
C ILE A 205 19.81 -1.62 -0.30
N VAL A 206 20.67 -0.91 0.42
CA VAL A 206 20.43 -0.53 1.82
C VAL A 206 19.72 0.82 1.86
N TYR A 207 18.63 0.90 2.59
CA TYR A 207 17.87 2.12 2.86
C TYR A 207 17.74 2.34 4.36
N THR A 208 17.74 3.59 4.81
CA THR A 208 17.25 3.93 6.14
C THR A 208 15.76 4.27 6.06
N VAL A 209 14.95 3.56 6.80
CA VAL A 209 13.51 3.81 6.92
C VAL A 209 13.25 4.54 8.22
N ASP A 210 12.90 5.81 8.14
CA ASP A 210 12.36 6.59 9.25
C ASP A 210 10.85 6.35 9.32
N PHE A 211 10.43 5.51 10.26
CA PHE A 211 9.03 5.17 10.40
C PHE A 211 8.26 6.17 11.29
N GLU A 212 8.92 7.14 11.91
CA GLU A 212 8.28 8.23 12.64
C GLU A 212 7.92 9.40 11.73
N ASN A 213 8.85 9.84 10.86
CA ASN A 213 8.69 11.04 10.04
C ASN A 213 8.47 10.73 8.55
N GLY A 214 8.77 9.50 8.13
CA GLY A 214 8.55 9.03 6.77
C GLY A 214 7.07 9.00 6.37
N GLN A 215 6.80 8.95 5.07
CA GLN A 215 5.43 8.86 4.57
C GLN A 215 4.80 7.50 4.87
N LYS A 216 3.51 7.47 5.19
CA LYS A 216 2.75 6.27 5.57
C LYS A 216 3.44 5.55 6.74
N THR A 217 3.87 4.31 6.52
CA THR A 217 4.61 3.48 7.50
C THR A 217 6.12 3.67 7.45
N GLY A 218 6.63 4.51 6.53
CA GLY A 218 8.06 4.84 6.36
C GLY A 218 8.64 4.48 5.00
N PHE A 219 8.14 3.43 4.33
CA PHE A 219 8.63 2.99 3.03
C PHE A 219 7.52 2.36 2.18
N PHE A 220 7.65 2.41 0.84
CA PHE A 220 6.67 1.88 -0.10
C PHE A 220 7.06 0.46 -0.54
N LEU A 221 6.64 -0.54 0.23
CA LEU A 221 6.94 -1.94 -0.01
C LEU A 221 6.27 -2.53 -1.26
N ASP A 222 5.13 -1.96 -1.64
CA ASP A 222 4.28 -2.41 -2.75
C ASP A 222 4.95 -2.35 -4.13
N GLN A 223 5.99 -1.52 -4.28
CA GLN A 223 6.74 -1.34 -5.53
C GLN A 223 8.03 -2.20 -5.63
N LYS A 224 8.35 -3.03 -4.64
CA LYS A 224 9.60 -3.81 -4.57
C LYS A 224 9.99 -4.46 -5.89
N TYR A 225 9.13 -5.28 -6.46
CA TYR A 225 9.43 -6.02 -7.69
C TYR A 225 9.25 -5.19 -8.97
N ASN A 226 8.54 -4.06 -8.90
CA ASN A 226 8.48 -3.09 -9.99
C ASN A 226 9.82 -2.35 -10.12
N ARG A 227 10.46 -2.00 -8.99
CA ARG A 227 11.84 -1.46 -8.97
C ARG A 227 12.83 -2.44 -9.58
N LEU A 228 12.72 -3.73 -9.26
CA LEU A 228 13.57 -4.77 -9.83
C LEU A 228 13.36 -4.94 -11.35
N ALA A 229 12.12 -4.78 -11.82
CA ALA A 229 11.81 -4.82 -13.26
C ALA A 229 12.47 -3.64 -14.00
N VAL A 230 12.46 -2.44 -13.41
CA VAL A 230 13.19 -1.27 -13.92
C VAL A 230 14.70 -1.53 -13.96
N ALA A 231 15.28 -2.06 -12.88
CA ALA A 231 16.70 -2.37 -12.80
C ALA A 231 17.19 -3.27 -13.95
N LYS A 232 16.41 -4.26 -14.35
CA LYS A 232 16.74 -5.17 -15.47
C LYS A 232 16.91 -4.47 -16.80
N LEU A 233 16.21 -3.36 -17.01
CA LEU A 233 16.22 -2.60 -18.27
C LEU A 233 17.15 -1.38 -18.23
N ALA A 234 17.70 -1.03 -17.07
CA ALA A 234 18.46 0.20 -16.89
C ALA A 234 19.90 0.16 -17.44
N ARG A 235 20.49 -1.01 -17.64
CA ARG A 235 21.91 -1.18 -18.01
C ARG A 235 22.32 -0.33 -19.22
N GLY A 236 23.35 0.51 -19.02
CA GLY A 236 23.93 1.38 -20.05
C GLY A 236 23.08 2.58 -20.44
N ARG A 237 21.93 2.81 -19.80
CA ARG A 237 20.99 3.88 -20.13
C ARG A 237 21.16 5.10 -19.24
N THR A 238 20.78 6.26 -19.77
CA THR A 238 20.58 7.48 -19.00
C THR A 238 19.12 7.52 -18.56
N VAL A 239 18.89 7.51 -17.23
CA VAL A 239 17.58 7.34 -16.59
C VAL A 239 17.14 8.64 -15.93
N LEU A 240 15.88 9.01 -16.10
CA LEU A 240 15.18 10.05 -15.34
C LEU A 240 14.12 9.40 -14.45
N ASP A 241 14.25 9.53 -13.15
CA ASP A 241 13.27 9.06 -12.16
C ASP A 241 12.50 10.26 -11.59
N CYS A 242 11.26 10.40 -11.99
CA CYS A 242 10.36 11.47 -11.57
C CYS A 242 9.51 11.02 -10.38
N PHE A 243 9.39 11.89 -9.36
CA PHE A 243 8.73 11.59 -8.09
C PHE A 243 9.51 10.53 -7.30
N THR A 244 10.83 10.70 -7.26
CA THR A 244 11.76 9.67 -6.78
C THR A 244 11.63 9.33 -5.29
N HIS A 245 10.99 10.22 -4.50
CA HIS A 245 10.89 10.10 -3.04
C HIS A 245 12.30 9.89 -2.45
N THR A 246 12.54 8.83 -1.70
CA THR A 246 13.89 8.51 -1.14
C THR A 246 14.83 7.83 -2.13
N GLY A 247 14.57 7.93 -3.44
CA GLY A 247 15.44 7.44 -4.50
C GLY A 247 15.25 5.97 -4.87
N SER A 248 14.16 5.33 -4.46
CA SER A 248 14.08 3.87 -4.52
C SER A 248 14.08 3.29 -5.95
N PHE A 249 13.40 3.90 -6.93
CA PHE A 249 13.51 3.52 -8.33
C PHE A 249 14.85 3.89 -8.94
N ALA A 250 15.34 5.10 -8.67
CA ALA A 250 16.63 5.60 -9.13
C ALA A 250 17.79 4.70 -8.70
N LEU A 251 17.82 4.30 -7.41
CA LEU A 251 18.84 3.41 -6.86
C LEU A 251 18.81 2.02 -7.49
N ASN A 252 17.62 1.47 -7.73
CA ASN A 252 17.46 0.20 -8.43
C ASN A 252 17.95 0.31 -9.88
N ALA A 253 17.67 1.42 -10.59
CA ALA A 253 18.19 1.67 -11.93
C ALA A 253 19.73 1.80 -11.93
N ALA A 254 20.30 2.56 -10.99
CA ALA A 254 21.74 2.72 -10.84
C ALA A 254 22.44 1.37 -10.56
N LYS A 255 21.91 0.57 -9.60
CA LYS A 255 22.41 -0.78 -9.30
C LYS A 255 22.24 -1.73 -10.48
N GLY A 256 21.20 -1.56 -11.30
CA GLY A 256 20.99 -2.29 -12.54
C GLY A 256 21.98 -1.98 -13.64
N GLY A 257 22.92 -1.05 -13.41
CA GLY A 257 23.99 -0.67 -14.33
C GLY A 257 23.64 0.48 -15.26
N ALA A 258 22.74 1.37 -14.85
CA ALA A 258 22.49 2.62 -15.58
C ALA A 258 23.80 3.40 -15.75
N LYS A 259 23.96 4.09 -16.89
CA LYS A 259 25.10 4.95 -17.16
C LYS A 259 25.07 6.22 -16.30
N ARG A 260 23.90 6.80 -16.12
CA ARG A 260 23.60 7.95 -15.27
C ARG A 260 22.12 7.92 -14.89
N VAL A 261 21.81 8.37 -13.68
CA VAL A 261 20.45 8.49 -13.18
C VAL A 261 20.24 9.90 -12.65
N THR A 262 19.17 10.56 -13.07
CA THR A 262 18.69 11.82 -12.47
C THR A 262 17.44 11.50 -11.66
N ALA A 263 17.49 11.65 -10.35
CA ALA A 263 16.41 11.41 -9.42
C ALA A 263 15.78 12.75 -9.01
N VAL A 264 14.49 12.92 -9.25
CA VAL A 264 13.79 14.20 -9.08
C VAL A 264 12.62 14.07 -8.11
N ASP A 265 12.56 14.96 -7.14
CA ASP A 265 11.40 15.15 -6.26
C ASP A 265 11.22 16.63 -5.93
N VAL A 266 10.00 17.03 -5.58
CA VAL A 266 9.69 18.39 -5.13
C VAL A 266 10.10 18.62 -3.67
N SER A 267 10.24 17.57 -2.89
CA SER A 267 10.63 17.60 -1.48
C SER A 267 12.15 17.62 -1.33
N GLU A 268 12.69 18.71 -0.83
CA GLU A 268 14.13 18.82 -0.53
C GLU A 268 14.60 17.74 0.44
N PHE A 269 13.80 17.44 1.47
CA PHE A 269 14.08 16.35 2.41
C PHE A 269 14.17 14.99 1.72
N ALA A 270 13.23 14.67 0.82
CA ALA A 270 13.25 13.42 0.07
C ALA A 270 14.49 13.31 -0.83
N VAL A 271 14.87 14.41 -1.49
CA VAL A 271 16.08 14.50 -2.33
C VAL A 271 17.35 14.29 -1.51
N GLN A 272 17.42 14.86 -0.31
CA GLN A 272 18.55 14.65 0.61
C GLN A 272 18.64 13.18 1.06
N CYS A 273 17.51 12.56 1.39
CA CYS A 273 17.46 11.13 1.72
C CYS A 273 17.90 10.25 0.52
N ALA A 274 17.47 10.60 -0.70
CA ALA A 274 17.88 9.88 -1.91
C ALA A 274 19.39 9.96 -2.15
N ALA A 275 20.00 11.15 -1.97
CA ALA A 275 21.43 11.35 -2.09
C ALA A 275 22.22 10.58 -1.02
N GLU A 276 21.75 10.57 0.22
CA GLU A 276 22.39 9.79 1.29
C GLU A 276 22.29 8.28 1.04
N ASN A 277 21.12 7.79 0.57
CA ASN A 277 20.97 6.40 0.16
C ASN A 277 21.91 6.05 -1.01
N ALA A 278 22.11 6.95 -1.99
CA ALA A 278 23.04 6.75 -3.08
C ALA A 278 24.48 6.61 -2.56
N ARG A 279 24.92 7.51 -1.67
CA ARG A 279 26.24 7.49 -1.05
C ARG A 279 26.48 6.20 -0.25
N ARG A 280 25.52 5.78 0.57
CA ARG A 280 25.60 4.55 1.38
C ARG A 280 25.77 3.28 0.54
N ASN A 281 25.22 3.29 -0.66
CA ASN A 281 25.31 2.17 -1.60
C ASN A 281 26.44 2.30 -2.63
N GLY A 282 27.28 3.35 -2.56
CA GLY A 282 28.35 3.62 -3.52
C GLY A 282 27.84 3.94 -4.93
N LEU A 283 26.65 4.53 -5.04
CA LEU A 283 25.97 4.87 -6.29
C LEU A 283 25.94 6.38 -6.58
N ASP A 284 26.49 7.20 -5.69
CA ASP A 284 26.56 8.66 -5.81
C ASP A 284 27.37 9.13 -7.03
N GLY A 285 28.32 8.32 -7.53
CA GLY A 285 29.06 8.61 -8.76
C GLY A 285 28.22 8.50 -10.05
N VAL A 286 27.07 7.84 -10.02
CA VAL A 286 26.18 7.65 -11.18
C VAL A 286 24.80 8.27 -11.00
N MET A 287 24.46 8.76 -9.81
CA MET A 287 23.13 9.28 -9.46
C MET A 287 23.22 10.75 -9.04
N ASP A 288 22.49 11.60 -9.75
CA ASP A 288 22.26 13.00 -9.38
C ASP A 288 20.86 13.16 -8.78
N CYS A 289 20.76 13.87 -7.66
CA CYS A 289 19.49 14.13 -6.99
C CYS A 289 19.13 15.62 -7.15
N VAL A 290 17.94 15.90 -7.66
CA VAL A 290 17.46 17.24 -8.04
C VAL A 290 16.14 17.56 -7.35
N CYS A 291 16.10 18.68 -6.62
CA CYS A 291 14.85 19.21 -6.08
C CYS A 291 14.16 20.07 -7.14
N ALA A 292 13.08 19.55 -7.73
CA ALA A 292 12.30 20.25 -8.75
C ALA A 292 10.86 19.71 -8.83
N ASN A 293 9.96 20.59 -9.29
CA ASN A 293 8.61 20.17 -9.66
C ASN A 293 8.64 19.51 -11.04
N VAL A 294 8.21 18.27 -11.14
CA VAL A 294 8.21 17.48 -12.38
C VAL A 294 7.38 18.13 -13.48
N PHE A 295 6.25 18.79 -13.13
CA PHE A 295 5.39 19.48 -14.10
C PHE A 295 6.10 20.68 -14.76
N ASP A 296 7.05 21.31 -14.08
CA ASP A 296 7.85 22.41 -14.60
C ASP A 296 9.12 21.90 -15.29
N LEU A 297 9.71 20.83 -14.76
CA LEU A 297 10.96 20.26 -15.27
C LEU A 297 10.81 19.59 -16.64
N LEU A 298 9.76 18.77 -16.83
CA LEU A 298 9.59 18.03 -18.10
C LEU A 298 9.45 18.95 -19.31
N PRO A 299 8.70 20.08 -19.27
CA PRO A 299 8.72 21.08 -20.35
C PRO A 299 10.10 21.67 -20.59
N GLN A 300 10.84 22.05 -19.56
CA GLN A 300 12.20 22.63 -19.70
C GLN A 300 13.18 21.65 -20.36
N LEU A 301 13.11 20.36 -20.01
CA LEU A 301 13.92 19.33 -20.64
C LEU A 301 13.58 19.13 -22.13
N ALA A 302 12.36 19.44 -22.54
CA ALA A 302 11.94 19.35 -23.95
C ALA A 302 12.60 20.39 -24.84
N GLU A 303 13.10 21.50 -24.28
CA GLU A 303 13.82 22.57 -24.97
C GLU A 303 15.32 22.22 -25.15
N GLN A 304 15.79 21.14 -24.54
CA GLN A 304 17.17 20.69 -24.58
C GLN A 304 17.33 19.50 -25.54
N PRO A 305 18.57 19.19 -26.00
CA PRO A 305 18.83 17.93 -26.71
C PRO A 305 18.41 16.73 -25.87
N ARG A 306 17.82 15.72 -26.53
CA ARG A 306 17.39 14.49 -25.85
C ARG A 306 18.55 13.82 -25.10
N THR A 307 18.36 13.60 -23.78
CA THR A 307 19.42 13.11 -22.90
C THR A 307 19.05 11.80 -22.20
N TYR A 308 17.77 11.41 -22.21
CA TYR A 308 17.27 10.24 -21.48
C TYR A 308 16.83 9.11 -22.42
N ASP A 309 17.23 7.90 -22.04
CA ASP A 309 16.84 6.64 -22.71
C ASP A 309 15.72 5.91 -21.96
N PHE A 310 15.55 6.23 -20.68
CA PHE A 310 14.55 5.61 -19.82
C PHE A 310 13.98 6.66 -18.85
N ILE A 311 12.66 6.79 -18.83
CA ILE A 311 11.95 7.68 -17.90
C ILE A 311 11.03 6.85 -17.00
N ILE A 312 11.05 7.15 -15.72
CA ILE A 312 10.22 6.51 -14.68
C ILE A 312 9.28 7.57 -14.12
N LEU A 313 7.97 7.26 -14.07
CA LEU A 313 6.93 8.12 -13.51
C LEU A 313 6.19 7.37 -12.40
N ASP A 314 6.51 7.66 -11.14
CA ASP A 314 5.80 7.14 -9.96
C ASP A 314 5.14 8.29 -9.17
N PRO A 315 4.14 8.98 -9.75
CA PRO A 315 3.52 10.12 -9.11
C PRO A 315 2.68 9.73 -7.90
N PRO A 316 2.48 10.64 -6.93
CA PRO A 316 1.50 10.46 -5.88
C PRO A 316 0.09 10.29 -6.46
N ALA A 317 -0.83 9.74 -5.67
CA ALA A 317 -2.23 9.62 -6.08
C ALA A 317 -2.84 11.00 -6.36
N PHE A 318 -3.06 11.32 -7.63
CA PHE A 318 -3.64 12.61 -8.05
C PHE A 318 -5.13 12.75 -7.70
N THR A 319 -5.79 11.65 -7.32
CA THR A 319 -7.18 11.70 -6.85
C THR A 319 -7.39 10.82 -5.62
N LYS A 320 -8.19 11.35 -4.68
CA LYS A 320 -8.68 10.66 -3.48
C LYS A 320 -10.21 10.52 -3.48
N SER A 321 -10.87 10.87 -4.60
CA SER A 321 -12.33 10.80 -4.71
C SER A 321 -12.79 10.67 -6.16
N ARG A 322 -13.99 10.11 -6.37
CA ARG A 322 -14.61 10.02 -7.70
C ARG A 322 -14.82 11.41 -8.35
N LYS A 323 -15.02 12.45 -7.55
CA LYS A 323 -15.27 13.83 -8.05
C LYS A 323 -14.06 14.44 -8.75
N THR A 324 -12.85 14.04 -8.41
CA THR A 324 -11.59 14.60 -8.91
C THR A 324 -10.90 13.72 -9.95
N ILE A 325 -11.53 12.62 -10.39
CA ILE A 325 -10.95 11.67 -11.37
C ILE A 325 -10.55 12.37 -12.67
N HIS A 326 -11.41 13.25 -13.22
CA HIS A 326 -11.13 13.92 -14.49
C HIS A 326 -9.84 14.75 -14.42
N ASN A 327 -9.69 15.57 -13.38
CA ASN A 327 -8.50 16.39 -13.17
C ASN A 327 -7.24 15.52 -12.96
N ALA A 328 -7.39 14.41 -12.23
CA ALA A 328 -6.30 13.47 -12.04
C ALA A 328 -5.83 12.84 -13.35
N MET A 329 -6.78 12.43 -14.20
CA MET A 329 -6.45 11.86 -15.53
C MET A 329 -5.77 12.88 -16.43
N THR A 330 -6.13 14.17 -16.34
CA THR A 330 -5.43 15.26 -17.04
C THR A 330 -3.98 15.38 -16.56
N GLY A 331 -3.73 15.35 -15.24
CA GLY A 331 -2.37 15.38 -14.69
C GLY A 331 -1.52 14.15 -15.10
N TYR A 332 -2.10 12.94 -15.02
CA TYR A 332 -1.44 11.75 -15.52
C TYR A 332 -1.12 11.84 -17.00
N LYS A 333 -2.05 12.34 -17.81
CA LYS A 333 -1.84 12.51 -19.25
C LYS A 333 -0.69 13.48 -19.54
N GLU A 334 -0.64 14.60 -18.85
CA GLU A 334 0.39 15.63 -19.06
C GLU A 334 1.79 15.07 -18.82
N ILE A 335 2.06 14.45 -17.68
CA ILE A 335 3.39 13.92 -17.38
C ILE A 335 3.79 12.78 -18.32
N ASN A 336 2.85 11.89 -18.67
CA ASN A 336 3.11 10.79 -19.60
C ASN A 336 3.36 11.30 -21.02
N TYR A 337 2.57 12.24 -21.51
CA TYR A 337 2.78 12.90 -22.79
C TYR A 337 4.18 13.54 -22.88
N ARG A 338 4.56 14.32 -21.86
CA ARG A 338 5.88 14.98 -21.80
C ARG A 338 7.02 13.97 -21.79
N ALA A 339 6.91 12.92 -20.97
CA ALA A 339 7.91 11.86 -20.93
C ALA A 339 8.07 11.15 -22.29
N MET A 340 6.95 10.84 -22.96
CA MET A 340 7.00 10.22 -24.29
C MET A 340 7.66 11.11 -25.34
N LYS A 341 7.46 12.43 -25.27
CA LYS A 341 8.13 13.41 -26.17
C LYS A 341 9.62 13.50 -25.95
N LEU A 342 10.10 13.31 -24.71
CA LEU A 342 11.51 13.32 -24.36
C LEU A 342 12.25 12.05 -24.79
N LEU A 343 11.57 10.91 -24.83
CA LEU A 343 12.19 9.64 -25.16
C LEU A 343 12.48 9.50 -26.66
N PRO A 344 13.65 8.94 -27.03
CA PRO A 344 13.92 8.57 -28.41
C PRO A 344 13.15 7.32 -28.81
N ARG A 345 13.05 7.05 -30.09
CA ARG A 345 12.63 5.72 -30.57
C ARG A 345 13.57 4.65 -30.00
N GLY A 346 13.03 3.59 -29.41
CA GLY A 346 13.77 2.56 -28.68
C GLY A 346 13.96 2.87 -27.20
N GLY A 347 13.61 4.08 -26.75
CA GLY A 347 13.63 4.46 -25.33
C GLY A 347 12.51 3.78 -24.52
N TYR A 348 12.61 3.81 -23.21
CA TYR A 348 11.71 3.11 -22.30
C TYR A 348 10.96 4.09 -21.39
N LEU A 349 9.70 3.76 -21.11
CA LEU A 349 8.84 4.45 -20.16
C LEU A 349 8.32 3.44 -19.14
N ALA A 350 8.65 3.63 -17.86
CA ALA A 350 7.95 3.01 -16.74
C ALA A 350 6.97 4.03 -16.16
N THR A 351 5.71 3.67 -16.03
CA THR A 351 4.68 4.58 -15.51
C THR A 351 3.68 3.85 -14.65
N CYS A 352 3.23 4.50 -13.59
CA CYS A 352 2.27 3.89 -12.68
C CYS A 352 1.23 4.87 -12.12
N SER A 353 0.22 4.29 -11.51
CA SER A 353 -0.78 4.98 -10.72
C SER A 353 -1.15 4.14 -9.51
N CYS A 354 -1.01 4.71 -8.32
CA CYS A 354 -1.46 4.11 -7.05
C CYS A 354 -2.87 4.57 -6.66
N SER A 355 -3.59 5.30 -7.52
CA SER A 355 -4.93 5.79 -7.24
C SER A 355 -5.97 4.69 -7.46
N HIS A 356 -6.66 4.28 -6.39
CA HIS A 356 -7.78 3.34 -6.47
C HIS A 356 -8.89 3.82 -7.42
N PHE A 357 -9.20 5.12 -7.44
CA PHE A 357 -10.25 5.68 -8.30
C PHE A 357 -9.88 5.77 -9.78
N ALA A 358 -8.60 5.71 -10.13
CA ALA A 358 -8.15 5.58 -11.51
C ALA A 358 -8.07 4.10 -11.87
N SER A 359 -9.15 3.51 -12.40
CA SER A 359 -9.15 2.11 -12.83
C SER A 359 -8.07 1.85 -13.88
N GLU A 360 -7.66 0.60 -14.04
CA GLU A 360 -6.69 0.20 -15.07
C GLU A 360 -7.16 0.60 -16.47
N GLU A 361 -8.44 0.41 -16.77
CA GLU A 361 -9.04 0.80 -18.06
C GLU A 361 -8.89 2.29 -18.35
N LEU A 362 -9.18 3.13 -17.32
CA LEU A 362 -9.03 4.58 -17.45
C LEU A 362 -7.56 4.98 -17.64
N PHE A 363 -6.66 4.35 -16.89
CA PHE A 363 -5.23 4.62 -16.98
C PHE A 363 -4.67 4.20 -18.35
N VAL A 364 -5.01 3.01 -18.85
CA VAL A 364 -4.62 2.52 -20.18
C VAL A 364 -5.19 3.41 -21.30
N LYS A 365 -6.45 3.84 -21.17
CA LYS A 365 -7.05 4.81 -22.13
C LYS A 365 -6.25 6.11 -22.15
N MET A 366 -5.92 6.65 -20.99
CA MET A 366 -5.12 7.88 -20.87
C MET A 366 -3.75 7.71 -21.52
N LEU A 367 -3.06 6.58 -21.31
CA LEU A 367 -1.76 6.30 -21.93
C LEU A 367 -1.84 6.24 -23.45
N ARG A 368 -2.88 5.63 -24.01
CA ARG A 368 -3.13 5.61 -25.46
C ARG A 368 -3.36 7.02 -26.03
N ASP A 369 -4.15 7.84 -25.31
CA ASP A 369 -4.39 9.21 -25.71
C ASP A 369 -3.12 10.06 -25.63
N ALA A 370 -2.30 9.90 -24.60
CA ALA A 370 -1.01 10.56 -24.45
C ALA A 370 -0.02 10.16 -25.56
N ALA A 371 0.05 8.88 -25.90
CA ALA A 371 0.92 8.37 -26.97
C ALA A 371 0.52 8.92 -28.35
N ARG A 372 -0.79 8.92 -28.65
CA ARG A 372 -1.32 9.53 -29.89
C ARG A 372 -0.94 10.99 -29.99
N ASP A 373 -1.14 11.78 -28.94
CA ASP A 373 -0.85 13.20 -28.92
C ASP A 373 0.66 13.48 -28.96
N ALA A 374 1.49 12.59 -28.44
CA ALA A 374 2.95 12.64 -28.54
C ALA A 374 3.47 12.20 -29.93
N GLY A 375 2.62 11.60 -30.77
CA GLY A 375 2.99 11.09 -32.09
C GLY A 375 3.89 9.85 -32.02
N VAL A 376 3.76 9.01 -30.97
CA VAL A 376 4.53 7.79 -30.77
C VAL A 376 3.63 6.58 -30.64
N GLN A 377 4.20 5.39 -30.83
CA GLN A 377 3.57 4.12 -30.47
C GLN A 377 4.28 3.51 -29.27
N LEU A 378 3.53 2.78 -28.45
CA LEU A 378 4.03 2.12 -27.27
C LEU A 378 3.97 0.59 -27.45
N ARG A 379 5.12 -0.05 -27.31
CA ARG A 379 5.21 -1.52 -27.22
C ARG A 379 5.27 -1.88 -25.75
N GLN A 380 4.23 -2.54 -25.23
CA GLN A 380 4.21 -2.99 -23.84
C GLN A 380 5.22 -4.11 -23.64
N ILE A 381 6.07 -3.95 -22.60
CA ILE A 381 7.04 -4.95 -22.15
C ILE A 381 6.46 -5.69 -20.95
N GLU A 382 5.99 -4.94 -19.94
CA GLU A 382 5.41 -5.49 -18.73
C GLU A 382 4.12 -4.74 -18.35
N ALA A 383 3.16 -5.46 -17.80
CA ALA A 383 2.03 -4.95 -17.03
C ALA A 383 2.09 -5.62 -15.66
N ARG A 384 2.13 -4.83 -14.61
CA ARG A 384 2.35 -5.28 -13.23
C ARG A 384 1.42 -4.55 -12.28
N GLN A 385 1.33 -5.08 -11.08
CA GLN A 385 0.55 -4.52 -9.97
C GLN A 385 1.42 -4.48 -8.70
N GLN A 386 0.82 -4.26 -7.54
CA GLN A 386 1.51 -4.27 -6.27
C GLN A 386 2.22 -5.59 -5.99
N CYS A 387 3.25 -5.53 -5.14
CA CYS A 387 4.00 -6.69 -4.68
C CYS A 387 3.09 -7.72 -3.98
N ALA A 388 3.45 -8.99 -4.05
CA ALA A 388 2.64 -10.11 -3.55
C ALA A 388 2.32 -10.04 -2.04
N ASP A 389 3.11 -9.33 -1.24
CA ASP A 389 2.83 -9.07 0.18
C ASP A 389 1.65 -8.10 0.41
N HIS A 390 1.14 -7.48 -0.67
CA HIS A 390 -0.09 -6.69 -0.73
C HIS A 390 -1.16 -7.47 -1.53
N PRO A 391 -1.72 -8.57 -0.98
CA PRO A 391 -2.59 -9.45 -1.74
C PRO A 391 -3.86 -8.76 -2.22
N ILE A 392 -4.30 -9.14 -3.42
CA ILE A 392 -5.56 -8.69 -4.00
C ILE A 392 -6.64 -9.71 -3.66
N LEU A 393 -7.63 -9.29 -2.90
CA LEU A 393 -8.82 -10.09 -2.59
C LEU A 393 -9.90 -9.78 -3.62
N TRP A 394 -10.24 -10.74 -4.47
CA TRP A 394 -11.11 -10.53 -5.63
C TRP A 394 -12.52 -9.99 -5.30
N GLY A 395 -13.03 -10.27 -4.11
CA GLY A 395 -14.29 -9.70 -3.63
C GLY A 395 -14.18 -8.27 -3.09
N VAL A 396 -12.97 -7.69 -3.04
CA VAL A 396 -12.68 -6.37 -2.43
C VAL A 396 -11.81 -5.56 -3.39
N GLU A 397 -12.46 -4.81 -4.27
CA GLU A 397 -11.78 -4.02 -5.33
C GLU A 397 -10.76 -3.03 -4.76
N GLU A 398 -10.99 -2.53 -3.55
CA GLU A 398 -10.11 -1.60 -2.85
C GLU A 398 -8.71 -2.16 -2.58
N THR A 399 -8.56 -3.48 -2.59
CA THR A 399 -7.26 -4.14 -2.43
C THR A 399 -6.42 -4.13 -3.70
N ASN A 400 -7.01 -3.85 -4.88
CA ASN A 400 -6.32 -3.70 -6.17
C ASN A 400 -6.19 -2.21 -6.52
N TYR A 401 -5.04 -1.60 -6.22
CA TYR A 401 -4.88 -0.16 -6.37
C TYR A 401 -3.70 0.28 -7.24
N LEU A 402 -2.67 -0.56 -7.42
CA LEU A 402 -1.47 -0.19 -8.15
C LEU A 402 -1.50 -0.75 -9.58
N LYS A 403 -1.33 0.13 -10.54
CA LYS A 403 -1.12 -0.16 -11.96
C LYS A 403 0.27 0.30 -12.33
N PHE A 404 1.09 -0.61 -12.86
CA PHE A 404 2.46 -0.32 -13.29
C PHE A 404 2.70 -0.92 -14.67
N PHE A 405 3.21 -0.11 -15.58
CA PHE A 405 3.52 -0.54 -16.95
C PHE A 405 4.94 -0.13 -17.35
N ILE A 406 5.58 -0.99 -18.12
CA ILE A 406 6.82 -0.66 -18.82
C ILE A 406 6.56 -0.77 -20.32
N PHE A 407 6.89 0.30 -21.04
CA PHE A 407 6.77 0.39 -22.50
C PHE A 407 8.12 0.70 -23.12
N GLN A 408 8.26 0.27 -24.40
CA GLN A 408 9.24 0.81 -25.33
C GLN A 408 8.54 1.75 -26.31
N VAL A 409 9.12 2.93 -26.54
CA VAL A 409 8.70 3.87 -27.59
C VAL A 409 9.16 3.36 -28.93
N VAL A 410 8.25 3.23 -29.91
CA VAL A 410 8.54 2.70 -31.25
C VAL A 410 8.05 3.62 -32.35
#